data_3567e98b3c2d3caaebb73d3a160b537b
#
_entry.id   3567e98b3c2d3caaebb73d3a160b537b
#
_cell.length_a   1.000
_cell.length_b   1.000
_cell.length_c   1.000
_cell.angle_alpha   90.00
_cell.angle_beta   90.00
_cell.angle_gamma   90.00
#
_symmetry.space_group_name_H-M   'P 1'
#
loop_
_entity.id
_entity.type
_entity.pdbx_description
1 polymer ?
#
loop_
_entity_poly.entity_id
_entity_poly.type
_entity_poly.pdbx_seq_one_letter_code
_entity_poly.pdbx_strand_id
1 'polypeptide(L)'
;TQSRSSAASDVYKRQDINLFIEDTLRAGQYKNKLEYVEILANESMDNIESMINYGLNLDKEDGKVAFTREGAHSINRIVYSKDTTGKAVFETLIEECKKRKNIILYEDTCLIDIITDCDKCIGGVVIKNQKEIIICSKVVVLATGGIGGVFKNSTNQRHLTGDGLAIALKHNVKVKDINYIQIHPTAFYEENNDNRKLLISESVRGEGGKLLNKHKERFVDELLPRDVVSKAIFKQMKMDNREYVYLDVTHLDSEYLKSRFSFIYEQCLIRGTDITKDYIKVAPAQHYFMGGIEVDLHSKTSMNNLYAVGEVS
;
A
#
# COMPACT_ATOMS: atom_id res chain seq x y z
N THR A 1 -3.08 2.04 3.13
CA THR A 1 -3.39 0.73 3.73
C THR A 1 -3.72 -0.36 2.70
N GLN A 2 -4.09 -0.02 1.45
CA GLN A 2 -4.36 -1.03 0.40
C GLN A 2 -3.10 -1.71 -0.16
N SER A 3 -1.93 -1.05 -0.13
CA SER A 3 -0.70 -1.59 -0.72
C SER A 3 0.06 -2.61 0.14
N ARG A 4 -0.24 -2.66 1.45
CA ARG A 4 0.42 -3.61 2.36
C ARG A 4 -0.19 -5.00 2.39
N SER A 5 -1.49 -5.10 2.05
CA SER A 5 -2.13 -6.41 1.97
C SER A 5 -1.60 -7.25 0.81
N SER A 6 -1.08 -6.65 -0.26
CA SER A 6 -0.50 -7.41 -1.37
C SER A 6 0.82 -8.08 -0.99
N ALA A 7 1.74 -7.38 -0.34
CA ALA A 7 3.05 -7.95 0.02
C ALA A 7 2.95 -9.10 1.05
N ALA A 8 2.06 -8.99 2.05
CA ALA A 8 1.84 -10.04 3.05
C ALA A 8 1.02 -11.23 2.51
N SER A 9 0.32 -11.06 1.38
CA SER A 9 -0.53 -12.09 0.78
C SER A 9 0.17 -12.95 -0.28
N ASP A 10 1.47 -12.76 -0.48
CA ASP A 10 2.15 -13.24 -1.69
C ASP A 10 2.58 -14.72 -1.70
N VAL A 11 2.52 -15.48 -0.62
CA VAL A 11 3.06 -16.85 -0.66
C VAL A 11 2.16 -17.88 0.03
N TYR A 12 1.31 -18.55 -0.74
CA TYR A 12 0.55 -19.70 -0.23
C TYR A 12 1.20 -21.05 -0.52
N LYS A 13 2.23 -21.11 -1.37
CA LYS A 13 2.96 -22.36 -1.69
C LYS A 13 4.41 -22.26 -1.26
N ARG A 14 4.84 -23.13 -0.32
CA ARG A 14 6.26 -23.23 0.11
C ARG A 14 7.26 -23.40 -1.04
N GLN A 15 6.83 -23.93 -2.19
CA GLN A 15 7.67 -24.15 -3.37
C GLN A 15 8.09 -22.85 -4.08
N ASP A 16 7.43 -21.71 -3.77
CA ASP A 16 7.61 -20.46 -4.49
C ASP A 16 8.42 -19.40 -3.70
N ILE A 17 8.92 -19.74 -2.50
CA ILE A 17 9.65 -18.80 -1.63
C ILE A 17 10.87 -18.20 -2.33
N ASN A 18 11.69 -19.04 -2.97
CA ASN A 18 12.88 -18.57 -3.67
C ASN A 18 12.53 -17.67 -4.86
N LEU A 19 11.44 -17.98 -5.56
CA LEU A 19 10.96 -17.17 -6.67
C LEU A 19 10.37 -15.85 -6.18
N PHE A 20 9.71 -15.85 -5.03
CA PHE A 20 9.23 -14.62 -4.39
C PHE A 20 10.39 -13.71 -3.96
N ILE A 21 11.43 -14.26 -3.35
CA ILE A 21 12.65 -13.53 -2.97
C ILE A 21 13.28 -12.90 -4.20
N GLU A 22 13.48 -13.67 -5.28
CA GLU A 22 14.10 -13.17 -6.50
C GLU A 22 13.27 -12.09 -7.20
N ASP A 23 11.95 -12.26 -7.31
CA ASP A 23 11.05 -11.25 -7.88
C ASP A 23 11.12 -9.95 -7.06
N THR A 24 11.16 -10.05 -5.73
CA THR A 24 11.24 -8.89 -4.82
C THR A 24 12.57 -8.16 -4.96
N LEU A 25 13.68 -8.89 -4.99
CA LEU A 25 15.01 -8.32 -5.16
C LEU A 25 15.15 -7.63 -6.53
N ARG A 26 14.66 -8.27 -7.57
CA ARG A 26 14.67 -7.73 -8.95
C ARG A 26 13.80 -6.46 -9.04
N ALA A 27 12.60 -6.46 -8.47
CA ALA A 27 11.72 -5.29 -8.43
C ALA A 27 12.35 -4.12 -7.67
N GLY A 28 13.09 -4.40 -6.60
CA GLY A 28 13.87 -3.43 -5.82
C GLY A 28 15.23 -3.09 -6.41
N GLN A 29 15.55 -3.56 -7.65
CA GLN A 29 16.84 -3.35 -8.31
C GLN A 29 18.02 -3.82 -7.44
N TYR A 30 17.84 -4.88 -6.67
CA TYR A 30 18.81 -5.45 -5.72
C TYR A 30 19.34 -4.47 -4.67
N LYS A 31 18.57 -3.41 -4.37
CA LYS A 31 18.85 -2.47 -3.27
C LYS A 31 18.25 -2.91 -1.93
N ASN A 32 17.38 -3.89 -1.97
CA ASN A 32 16.77 -4.48 -0.78
C ASN A 32 17.85 -5.17 0.07
N LYS A 33 17.63 -5.21 1.36
CA LYS A 33 18.39 -6.07 2.27
C LYS A 33 17.81 -7.49 2.19
N LEU A 34 18.61 -8.46 1.74
CA LEU A 34 18.19 -9.85 1.52
C LEU A 34 17.53 -10.44 2.77
N GLU A 35 18.11 -10.24 3.94
CA GLU A 35 17.62 -10.75 5.23
C GLU A 35 16.18 -10.32 5.55
N TYR A 36 15.79 -9.10 5.18
CA TYR A 36 14.40 -8.61 5.37
C TYR A 36 13.43 -9.23 4.36
N VAL A 37 13.90 -9.44 3.13
CA VAL A 37 13.11 -10.11 2.09
C VAL A 37 12.88 -11.59 2.45
N GLU A 38 13.89 -12.25 3.00
CA GLU A 38 13.78 -13.64 3.46
C GLU A 38 12.78 -13.79 4.61
N ILE A 39 12.80 -12.89 5.60
CA ILE A 39 11.81 -12.89 6.71
C ILE A 39 10.40 -12.69 6.13
N LEU A 40 10.21 -11.68 5.27
CA LEU A 40 8.93 -11.43 4.63
C LEU A 40 8.40 -12.66 3.90
N ALA A 41 9.24 -13.31 3.10
CA ALA A 41 8.87 -14.46 2.31
C ALA A 41 8.54 -15.69 3.18
N ASN A 42 9.37 -15.98 4.19
CA ASN A 42 9.20 -17.15 5.04
C ASN A 42 8.01 -17.03 5.99
N GLU A 43 7.72 -15.84 6.51
CA GLU A 43 6.63 -15.63 7.48
C GLU A 43 5.28 -15.31 6.82
N SER A 44 5.24 -15.02 5.53
CA SER A 44 4.02 -14.58 4.84
C SER A 44 2.90 -15.62 4.90
N MET A 45 3.23 -16.90 4.78
CA MET A 45 2.24 -17.99 4.80
C MET A 45 1.55 -18.12 6.16
N ASP A 46 2.33 -18.15 7.25
CA ASP A 46 1.80 -18.27 8.61
C ASP A 46 0.94 -17.04 8.98
N ASN A 47 1.32 -15.86 8.47
CA ASN A 47 0.54 -14.63 8.64
C ASN A 47 -0.80 -14.68 7.89
N ILE A 48 -0.83 -15.21 6.66
CA ILE A 48 -2.09 -15.38 5.90
C ILE A 48 -3.01 -16.40 6.60
N GLU A 49 -2.48 -17.53 7.05
CA GLU A 49 -3.24 -18.53 7.79
C GLU A 49 -3.82 -17.94 9.09
N SER A 50 -3.04 -17.11 9.79
CA SER A 50 -3.51 -16.38 10.97
C SER A 50 -4.67 -15.45 10.64
N MET A 51 -4.60 -14.71 9.52
CA MET A 51 -5.68 -13.83 9.06
C MET A 51 -6.95 -14.62 8.72
N ILE A 52 -6.82 -15.77 8.06
CA ILE A 52 -7.94 -16.68 7.75
C ILE A 52 -8.56 -17.19 9.05
N ASN A 53 -7.75 -17.56 10.04
CA ASN A 53 -8.22 -18.00 11.36
C ASN A 53 -8.94 -16.90 12.13
N TYR A 54 -8.60 -15.63 11.91
CA TYR A 54 -9.33 -14.46 12.45
C TYR A 54 -10.62 -14.17 11.68
N GLY A 55 -10.88 -14.88 10.57
CA GLY A 55 -12.11 -14.75 9.79
C GLY A 55 -11.96 -13.97 8.49
N LEU A 56 -10.73 -13.75 8.00
CA LEU A 56 -10.52 -13.13 6.68
C LEU A 56 -11.12 -14.03 5.59
N ASN A 57 -12.05 -13.46 4.82
CA ASN A 57 -12.66 -14.12 3.68
C ASN A 57 -11.94 -13.72 2.39
N LEU A 58 -11.27 -14.69 1.78
CA LEU A 58 -10.57 -14.57 0.50
C LEU A 58 -11.41 -15.16 -0.63
N ASP A 59 -11.23 -14.68 -1.84
CA ASP A 59 -11.88 -15.23 -3.03
C ASP A 59 -11.42 -16.66 -3.28
N LYS A 60 -12.31 -17.48 -3.82
CA LYS A 60 -12.09 -18.91 -4.03
C LYS A 60 -12.46 -19.31 -5.46
N GLU A 61 -11.67 -20.22 -6.01
CA GLU A 61 -11.94 -20.95 -7.25
C GLU A 61 -11.97 -22.45 -6.92
N ASP A 62 -13.03 -23.14 -7.33
CA ASP A 62 -13.25 -24.57 -7.03
C ASP A 62 -13.09 -24.92 -5.54
N GLY A 63 -13.57 -24.06 -4.66
CA GLY A 63 -13.50 -24.23 -3.21
C GLY A 63 -12.14 -23.99 -2.56
N LYS A 64 -11.10 -23.67 -3.35
CA LYS A 64 -9.74 -23.32 -2.88
C LYS A 64 -9.52 -21.83 -3.00
N VAL A 65 -8.58 -21.30 -2.19
CA VAL A 65 -8.18 -19.89 -2.28
C VAL A 65 -7.68 -19.57 -3.69
N ALA A 66 -8.25 -18.54 -4.30
CA ALA A 66 -7.87 -18.06 -5.62
C ALA A 66 -6.57 -17.23 -5.57
N PHE A 67 -5.79 -17.30 -6.65
CA PHE A 67 -4.53 -16.57 -6.78
C PHE A 67 -4.51 -15.72 -8.03
N THR A 68 -3.99 -14.52 -7.89
CA THR A 68 -3.69 -13.61 -9.02
C THR A 68 -2.23 -13.18 -9.00
N ARG A 69 -1.83 -12.39 -9.98
CA ARG A 69 -0.51 -11.75 -10.03
C ARG A 69 -0.65 -10.27 -10.36
N GLU A 70 0.33 -9.51 -9.93
CA GLU A 70 0.53 -8.12 -10.31
C GLU A 70 1.84 -7.97 -11.09
N GLY A 71 2.14 -6.76 -11.55
CA GLY A 71 3.41 -6.48 -12.25
C GLY A 71 4.62 -6.88 -11.41
N ALA A 72 5.68 -7.31 -12.09
CA ALA A 72 6.92 -7.86 -11.52
C ALA A 72 6.81 -9.24 -10.84
N HIS A 73 5.62 -9.84 -10.72
CA HIS A 73 5.49 -11.22 -10.27
C HIS A 73 5.64 -12.21 -11.45
N SER A 74 6.44 -13.24 -11.26
CA SER A 74 6.64 -14.29 -12.26
C SER A 74 5.53 -15.34 -12.30
N ILE A 75 4.79 -15.51 -11.19
CA ILE A 75 3.67 -16.46 -11.05
C ILE A 75 2.48 -15.85 -10.29
N ASN A 76 1.31 -16.50 -10.39
CA ASN A 76 0.15 -16.17 -9.57
C ASN A 76 0.37 -16.64 -8.15
N ARG A 77 0.55 -15.72 -7.19
CA ARG A 77 0.77 -16.01 -5.77
C ARG A 77 -0.01 -15.10 -4.82
N ILE A 78 -0.63 -14.07 -5.34
CA ILE A 78 -1.35 -13.07 -4.54
C ILE A 78 -2.74 -13.59 -4.21
N VAL A 79 -3.05 -13.70 -2.93
CA VAL A 79 -4.42 -13.94 -2.45
C VAL A 79 -5.17 -12.61 -2.38
N TYR A 80 -6.46 -12.63 -2.64
CA TYR A 80 -7.25 -11.41 -2.72
C TYR A 80 -8.68 -11.58 -2.22
N SER A 81 -9.32 -10.48 -1.89
CA SER A 81 -10.75 -10.36 -1.67
C SER A 81 -11.28 -9.28 -2.61
N LYS A 82 -11.74 -9.69 -3.78
CA LYS A 82 -12.13 -8.82 -4.91
C LYS A 82 -11.01 -7.80 -5.22
N ASP A 83 -11.35 -6.53 -5.26
CA ASP A 83 -10.42 -5.38 -5.41
C ASP A 83 -10.29 -4.54 -4.12
N THR A 84 -10.69 -5.11 -2.98
CA THR A 84 -10.70 -4.43 -1.67
C THR A 84 -10.01 -5.22 -0.56
N THR A 85 -9.00 -6.03 -0.91
CA THR A 85 -8.26 -6.90 0.03
C THR A 85 -7.78 -6.17 1.27
N GLY A 86 -7.22 -4.97 1.12
CA GLY A 86 -6.74 -4.18 2.26
C GLY A 86 -7.85 -3.77 3.24
N LYS A 87 -9.06 -3.50 2.73
CA LYS A 87 -10.24 -3.23 3.57
C LYS A 87 -10.63 -4.49 4.35
N ALA A 88 -10.71 -5.64 3.67
CA ALA A 88 -11.07 -6.91 4.30
C ALA A 88 -10.10 -7.28 5.43
N VAL A 89 -8.79 -7.15 5.19
CA VAL A 89 -7.76 -7.38 6.23
C VAL A 89 -7.91 -6.42 7.41
N PHE A 90 -8.12 -5.13 7.14
CA PHE A 90 -8.30 -4.12 8.20
C PHE A 90 -9.54 -4.42 9.05
N GLU A 91 -10.69 -4.70 8.43
CA GLU A 91 -11.95 -5.01 9.14
C GLU A 91 -11.80 -6.29 9.98
N THR A 92 -11.15 -7.33 9.45
CA THR A 92 -10.88 -8.55 10.21
C THR A 92 -10.03 -8.28 11.44
N LEU A 93 -8.95 -7.52 11.31
CA LEU A 93 -8.03 -7.23 12.42
C LEU A 93 -8.68 -6.33 13.48
N ILE A 94 -9.44 -5.32 13.09
CA ILE A 94 -10.10 -4.44 14.06
C ILE A 94 -11.18 -5.17 14.86
N GLU A 95 -11.94 -6.05 14.21
CA GLU A 95 -12.91 -6.91 14.91
C GLU A 95 -12.22 -7.88 15.86
N GLU A 96 -11.08 -8.44 15.48
CA GLU A 96 -10.30 -9.31 16.39
C GLU A 96 -9.73 -8.51 17.58
N CYS A 97 -9.27 -7.28 17.37
CA CYS A 97 -8.85 -6.39 18.47
C CYS A 97 -9.98 -6.12 19.45
N LYS A 98 -11.19 -5.85 18.96
CA LYS A 98 -12.38 -5.56 19.80
C LYS A 98 -12.78 -6.74 20.71
N LYS A 99 -12.51 -7.97 20.28
CA LYS A 99 -12.78 -9.18 21.10
C LYS A 99 -11.83 -9.34 22.29
N ARG A 100 -10.67 -8.67 22.28
CA ARG A 100 -9.59 -8.87 23.25
C ARG A 100 -9.69 -7.85 24.39
N LYS A 101 -9.96 -8.31 25.61
CA LYS A 101 -10.13 -7.44 26.80
C LYS A 101 -8.86 -6.69 27.22
N ASN A 102 -7.69 -7.16 26.78
CA ASN A 102 -6.40 -6.53 27.07
C ASN A 102 -5.98 -5.48 26.03
N ILE A 103 -6.81 -5.20 25.03
CA ILE A 103 -6.58 -4.15 24.02
C ILE A 103 -7.56 -3.01 24.30
N ILE A 104 -7.01 -1.81 24.42
CA ILE A 104 -7.79 -0.58 24.57
C ILE A 104 -7.62 0.25 23.29
N LEU A 105 -8.72 0.54 22.61
CA LEU A 105 -8.73 1.38 21.42
C LEU A 105 -9.12 2.82 21.80
N TYR A 106 -8.24 3.76 21.50
CA TYR A 106 -8.49 5.19 21.64
C TYR A 106 -8.80 5.78 20.26
N GLU A 107 -10.07 5.89 19.94
CA GLU A 107 -10.54 6.60 18.75
C GLU A 107 -10.47 8.12 18.95
N ASP A 108 -10.39 8.88 17.86
CA ASP A 108 -10.31 10.36 17.86
C ASP A 108 -9.16 10.88 18.72
N THR A 109 -8.04 10.15 18.71
CA THR A 109 -6.89 10.43 19.55
C THR A 109 -5.64 10.51 18.67
N CYS A 110 -4.94 11.64 18.67
CA CYS A 110 -3.77 11.91 17.86
C CYS A 110 -2.51 11.91 18.72
N LEU A 111 -1.51 11.09 18.36
CA LEU A 111 -0.18 11.16 18.95
C LEU A 111 0.52 12.43 18.42
N ILE A 112 0.99 13.29 19.31
CA ILE A 112 1.68 14.54 18.96
C ILE A 112 3.17 14.54 19.34
N ASP A 113 3.56 13.69 20.30
CA ASP A 113 4.94 13.54 20.71
C ASP A 113 5.18 12.24 21.47
N ILE A 114 6.45 11.86 21.64
CA ILE A 114 6.88 10.81 22.57
C ILE A 114 7.52 11.44 23.82
N ILE A 115 7.46 10.71 24.93
CA ILE A 115 8.12 11.09 26.17
C ILE A 115 9.39 10.29 26.31
N THR A 116 10.49 10.98 26.59
CA THR A 116 11.81 10.35 26.70
C THR A 116 12.43 10.62 28.09
N ASP A 117 13.15 9.62 28.58
CA ASP A 117 14.02 9.72 29.74
C ASP A 117 15.42 9.25 29.31
N CYS A 118 16.37 10.17 29.22
CA CYS A 118 17.67 9.94 28.60
C CYS A 118 17.54 9.36 27.18
N ASP A 119 17.96 8.12 26.99
CA ASP A 119 17.96 7.38 25.71
C ASP A 119 16.76 6.42 25.55
N LYS A 120 15.74 6.53 26.41
CA LYS A 120 14.59 5.62 26.44
C LYS A 120 13.28 6.35 26.18
N CYS A 121 12.43 5.75 25.37
CA CYS A 121 11.04 6.14 25.27
C CYS A 121 10.27 5.54 26.44
N ILE A 122 9.49 6.36 27.15
CA ILE A 122 8.71 5.98 28.34
C ILE A 122 7.21 6.25 28.19
N GLY A 123 6.79 6.72 27.02
CA GLY A 123 5.37 6.98 26.74
C GLY A 123 5.17 7.92 25.57
N GLY A 124 3.96 8.46 25.47
CA GLY A 124 3.57 9.42 24.45
C GLY A 124 2.64 10.49 24.97
N VAL A 125 2.60 11.61 24.27
CA VAL A 125 1.65 12.70 24.46
C VAL A 125 0.62 12.63 23.35
N VAL A 126 -0.64 12.54 23.69
CA VAL A 126 -1.74 12.48 22.72
C VAL A 126 -2.72 13.62 22.94
N ILE A 127 -3.40 14.05 21.89
CA ILE A 127 -4.54 14.96 21.96
C ILE A 127 -5.83 14.17 21.78
N LYS A 128 -6.73 14.31 22.75
CA LYS A 128 -8.11 13.83 22.67
C LYS A 128 -9.06 14.92 23.17
N ASN A 129 -10.10 15.24 22.38
CA ASN A 129 -11.06 16.30 22.71
C ASN A 129 -10.37 17.63 23.06
N GLN A 130 -9.38 18.03 22.27
CA GLN A 130 -8.57 19.26 22.45
C GLN A 130 -7.78 19.32 23.78
N LYS A 131 -7.60 18.20 24.45
CA LYS A 131 -6.80 18.10 25.67
C LYS A 131 -5.61 17.21 25.45
N GLU A 132 -4.46 17.66 25.94
CA GLU A 132 -3.26 16.83 26.00
C GLU A 132 -3.39 15.79 27.11
N ILE A 133 -3.05 14.57 26.80
CA ILE A 133 -3.04 13.43 27.72
C ILE A 133 -1.67 12.76 27.63
N ILE A 134 -1.07 12.52 28.77
CA ILE A 134 0.16 11.76 28.90
C ILE A 134 -0.16 10.28 29.09
N ILE A 135 0.40 9.42 28.25
CA ILE A 135 0.30 7.97 28.35
C ILE A 135 1.69 7.41 28.64
N CYS A 136 1.90 6.95 29.88
CA CYS A 136 3.13 6.25 30.24
C CYS A 136 3.04 4.78 29.81
N SER A 137 4.13 4.27 29.24
CA SER A 137 4.21 2.88 28.79
C SER A 137 5.63 2.33 28.91
N LYS A 138 5.77 1.00 28.99
CA LYS A 138 7.06 0.32 28.97
C LYS A 138 7.69 0.33 27.58
N VAL A 139 6.86 0.38 26.55
CA VAL A 139 7.26 0.33 25.12
C VAL A 139 6.29 1.17 24.31
N VAL A 140 6.79 1.86 23.30
CA VAL A 140 5.99 2.55 22.28
C VAL A 140 6.29 1.92 20.92
N VAL A 141 5.24 1.66 20.15
CA VAL A 141 5.35 1.18 18.76
C VAL A 141 4.71 2.21 17.82
N LEU A 142 5.52 2.85 16.99
CA LEU A 142 5.03 3.76 15.96
C LEU A 142 4.55 2.95 14.75
N ALA A 143 3.27 3.06 14.43
CA ALA A 143 2.63 2.44 13.27
C ALA A 143 1.82 3.47 12.47
N THR A 144 2.35 4.70 12.39
CA THR A 144 1.65 5.91 11.95
C THR A 144 1.50 6.04 10.43
N GLY A 145 2.03 5.08 9.67
CA GLY A 145 2.00 5.13 8.21
C GLY A 145 3.03 6.09 7.62
N GLY A 146 2.91 6.33 6.32
CA GLY A 146 3.87 7.12 5.55
C GLY A 146 3.56 8.61 5.48
N ILE A 147 4.03 9.24 4.39
CA ILE A 147 4.00 10.69 4.16
C ILE A 147 3.11 11.09 2.97
N GLY A 148 2.30 10.17 2.45
CA GLY A 148 1.58 10.39 1.18
C GLY A 148 0.62 11.57 1.18
N GLY A 149 0.11 11.97 2.35
CA GLY A 149 -0.81 13.11 2.49
C GLY A 149 -0.20 14.47 2.16
N VAL A 150 1.14 14.61 2.18
CA VAL A 150 1.83 15.86 1.82
C VAL A 150 1.94 16.08 0.31
N PHE A 151 1.69 15.04 -0.50
CA PHE A 151 1.76 15.13 -1.96
C PHE A 151 0.40 15.54 -2.55
N LYS A 152 0.39 16.48 -3.48
CA LYS A 152 -0.83 16.92 -4.18
C LYS A 152 -1.53 15.74 -4.87
N ASN A 153 -0.79 14.96 -5.64
CA ASN A 153 -1.30 13.76 -6.31
C ASN A 153 -0.86 12.52 -5.53
N SER A 154 -1.75 11.98 -4.70
CA SER A 154 -1.50 10.81 -3.87
C SER A 154 -2.71 9.90 -3.79
N THR A 155 -2.45 8.60 -3.75
CA THR A 155 -3.45 7.55 -3.48
C THR A 155 -3.61 7.28 -1.99
N ASN A 156 -2.85 7.96 -1.14
CA ASN A 156 -2.89 7.81 0.30
C ASN A 156 -3.94 8.73 0.95
N GLN A 157 -4.34 8.42 2.16
CA GLN A 157 -5.20 9.27 2.96
C GLN A 157 -4.50 10.59 3.30
N ARG A 158 -5.22 11.70 3.30
CA ARG A 158 -4.66 13.04 3.51
C ARG A 158 -4.07 13.28 4.89
N HIS A 159 -4.51 12.54 5.90
CA HIS A 159 -3.98 12.62 7.26
C HIS A 159 -2.63 11.89 7.43
N LEU A 160 -2.13 11.18 6.43
CA LEU A 160 -0.80 10.53 6.49
C LEU A 160 0.28 11.56 6.14
N THR A 161 0.58 12.44 7.07
CA THR A 161 1.47 13.61 6.89
C THR A 161 2.88 13.41 7.42
N GLY A 162 3.21 12.19 7.87
CA GLY A 162 4.55 11.85 8.34
C GLY A 162 4.81 12.22 9.80
N ASP A 163 3.76 12.31 10.60
CA ASP A 163 3.86 12.77 12.00
C ASP A 163 4.81 11.89 12.83
N GLY A 164 4.73 10.56 12.68
CA GLY A 164 5.65 9.65 13.37
C GLY A 164 7.11 9.81 12.93
N LEU A 165 7.34 10.11 11.64
CA LEU A 165 8.68 10.42 11.13
C LEU A 165 9.18 11.75 11.71
N ALA A 166 8.33 12.78 11.78
CA ALA A 166 8.66 14.07 12.37
C ALA A 166 9.01 13.96 13.87
N ILE A 167 8.22 13.17 14.61
CA ILE A 167 8.49 12.86 16.02
C ILE A 167 9.83 12.16 16.16
N ALA A 168 10.12 11.16 15.33
CA ALA A 168 11.40 10.44 15.35
C ALA A 168 12.58 11.37 15.10
N LEU A 169 12.50 12.25 14.10
CA LEU A 169 13.53 13.25 13.80
C LEU A 169 13.74 14.25 14.96
N LYS A 170 12.65 14.71 15.57
CA LYS A 170 12.69 15.62 16.74
C LYS A 170 13.49 15.03 17.90
N HIS A 171 13.38 13.71 18.10
CA HIS A 171 14.06 12.99 19.18
C HIS A 171 15.36 12.29 18.73
N ASN A 172 15.94 12.70 17.60
CA ASN A 172 17.19 12.16 17.06
C ASN A 172 17.17 10.64 16.82
N VAL A 173 16.00 10.05 16.59
CA VAL A 173 15.88 8.66 16.16
C VAL A 173 16.37 8.55 14.72
N LYS A 174 17.18 7.55 14.41
CA LYS A 174 17.75 7.37 13.08
C LYS A 174 16.67 7.11 12.04
N VAL A 175 16.82 7.74 10.90
CA VAL A 175 15.95 7.56 9.73
C VAL A 175 16.80 7.16 8.52
N LYS A 176 16.18 6.49 7.54
CA LYS A 176 16.86 5.98 6.36
C LYS A 176 16.01 6.16 5.10
N ASP A 177 16.68 6.38 3.97
CA ASP A 177 16.10 6.38 2.62
C ASP A 177 14.84 7.26 2.46
N ILE A 178 14.75 8.37 3.19
CA ILE A 178 13.58 9.26 3.24
C ILE A 178 13.24 9.94 1.90
N ASN A 179 14.12 9.83 0.91
CA ASN A 179 13.90 10.28 -0.47
C ASN A 179 13.30 9.18 -1.37
N TYR A 180 13.09 7.96 -0.87
CA TYR A 180 12.55 6.86 -1.66
C TYR A 180 11.02 6.87 -1.62
N ILE A 181 10.44 7.43 -2.68
CA ILE A 181 9.00 7.53 -2.89
C ILE A 181 8.61 6.67 -4.07
N GLN A 182 7.67 5.74 -3.87
CA GLN A 182 7.10 4.96 -4.96
C GLN A 182 5.95 5.73 -5.62
N ILE A 183 6.01 5.83 -6.92
CA ILE A 183 4.93 6.37 -7.75
C ILE A 183 4.12 5.20 -8.32
N HIS A 184 2.81 5.21 -8.14
CA HIS A 184 1.91 4.27 -8.83
C HIS A 184 1.55 4.81 -10.21
N PRO A 185 1.65 3.98 -11.26
CA PRO A 185 1.41 4.42 -12.63
C PRO A 185 -0.01 4.91 -12.91
N THR A 186 -1.01 4.28 -12.29
CA THR A 186 -2.42 4.40 -12.68
C THR A 186 -3.30 4.83 -11.49
N ALA A 187 -3.33 6.12 -11.20
CA ALA A 187 -4.38 6.76 -10.41
C ALA A 187 -5.40 7.40 -11.34
N PHE A 188 -6.69 7.34 -10.99
CA PHE A 188 -7.74 8.00 -11.75
C PHE A 188 -7.48 9.49 -11.83
N TYR A 189 -7.49 10.04 -13.03
CA TYR A 189 -7.28 11.47 -13.25
C TYR A 189 -8.60 12.24 -13.11
N GLU A 190 -8.60 13.20 -12.21
CA GLU A 190 -9.68 14.18 -12.03
C GLU A 190 -9.06 15.58 -12.05
N GLU A 191 -9.61 16.44 -12.88
CA GLU A 191 -9.21 17.84 -12.94
C GLU A 191 -9.62 18.56 -11.64
N ASN A 192 -8.71 19.39 -11.11
CA ASN A 192 -8.96 20.22 -9.91
C ASN A 192 -9.39 19.45 -8.65
N ASN A 193 -9.06 18.17 -8.53
CA ASN A 193 -9.32 17.40 -7.33
C ASN A 193 -8.06 17.29 -6.45
N ASP A 194 -8.05 17.98 -5.32
CA ASP A 194 -6.97 17.91 -4.32
C ASP A 194 -7.17 16.83 -3.26
N ASN A 195 -8.24 16.04 -3.37
CA ASN A 195 -8.49 14.91 -2.49
C ASN A 195 -7.60 13.70 -2.84
N ARG A 196 -7.72 12.66 -2.03
CA ARG A 196 -7.13 11.36 -2.30
C ARG A 196 -7.52 10.88 -3.70
N LYS A 197 -6.52 10.54 -4.53
CA LYS A 197 -6.78 9.98 -5.87
C LYS A 197 -7.29 8.54 -5.77
N LEU A 198 -8.27 8.19 -6.57
CA LEU A 198 -8.73 6.81 -6.70
C LEU A 198 -7.63 5.96 -7.33
N LEU A 199 -7.22 4.92 -6.63
CA LEU A 199 -6.27 3.96 -7.18
C LEU A 199 -6.97 3.05 -8.20
N ILE A 200 -6.48 3.05 -9.44
CA ILE A 200 -6.79 1.98 -10.40
C ILE A 200 -5.72 0.91 -10.17
N SER A 201 -6.11 -0.16 -9.49
CA SER A 201 -5.20 -1.22 -9.04
C SER A 201 -4.32 -1.77 -10.17
N GLU A 202 -3.13 -2.21 -9.81
CA GLU A 202 -2.20 -2.87 -10.73
C GLU A 202 -2.80 -4.14 -11.34
N SER A 203 -3.65 -4.84 -10.60
CA SER A 203 -4.37 -6.00 -11.10
C SER A 203 -5.21 -5.72 -12.36
N VAL A 204 -5.71 -4.49 -12.53
CA VAL A 204 -6.41 -4.11 -13.78
C VAL A 204 -5.48 -4.20 -15.00
N ARG A 205 -4.20 -3.83 -14.85
CA ARG A 205 -3.18 -4.01 -15.89
C ARG A 205 -2.80 -5.49 -16.02
N GLY A 206 -2.70 -6.20 -14.89
CA GLY A 206 -2.45 -7.64 -14.83
C GLY A 206 -3.49 -8.49 -15.57
N GLU A 207 -4.75 -8.06 -15.53
CA GLU A 207 -5.87 -8.70 -16.22
C GLU A 207 -6.00 -8.26 -17.70
N GLY A 208 -5.05 -7.48 -18.21
CA GLY A 208 -4.96 -7.12 -19.63
C GLY A 208 -5.30 -5.68 -19.99
N GLY A 209 -5.45 -4.80 -19.00
CA GLY A 209 -5.64 -3.36 -19.25
C GLY A 209 -4.48 -2.76 -20.03
N LYS A 210 -4.75 -2.00 -21.10
CA LYS A 210 -3.76 -1.43 -22.05
C LYS A 210 -3.61 0.08 -21.86
N LEU A 211 -2.37 0.57 -21.76
CA LEU A 211 -2.05 2.00 -21.69
C LEU A 211 -1.95 2.61 -23.10
N LEU A 212 -2.79 3.61 -23.35
CA LEU A 212 -2.92 4.24 -24.66
C LEU A 212 -2.61 5.73 -24.61
N ASN A 213 -1.95 6.23 -25.66
CA ASN A 213 -1.68 7.64 -25.88
C ASN A 213 -2.94 8.40 -26.37
N LYS A 214 -2.82 9.69 -26.72
CA LYS A 214 -3.93 10.50 -27.25
C LYS A 214 -4.49 9.99 -28.59
N HIS A 215 -3.69 9.23 -29.36
CA HIS A 215 -4.10 8.63 -30.63
C HIS A 215 -4.65 7.21 -30.47
N LYS A 216 -4.81 6.73 -29.22
CA LYS A 216 -5.29 5.38 -28.89
C LYS A 216 -4.30 4.28 -29.27
N GLU A 217 -3.03 4.59 -29.29
CA GLU A 217 -1.94 3.66 -29.56
C GLU A 217 -1.28 3.22 -28.24
N ARG A 218 -0.99 1.93 -28.10
CA ARG A 218 -0.24 1.38 -26.96
C ARG A 218 1.20 1.87 -27.02
N PHE A 219 1.78 2.33 -25.91
CA PHE A 219 3.11 2.94 -25.89
C PHE A 219 4.09 2.31 -24.90
N VAL A 220 3.63 1.37 -24.06
CA VAL A 220 4.46 0.70 -23.04
C VAL A 220 3.91 -0.69 -22.74
N ASP A 221 4.76 -1.59 -22.26
CA ASP A 221 4.33 -2.84 -21.66
C ASP A 221 3.88 -2.56 -20.21
N GLU A 222 2.63 -2.82 -19.93
CA GLU A 222 1.94 -2.49 -18.67
C GLU A 222 2.40 -3.34 -17.49
N LEU A 223 3.07 -4.48 -17.75
CA LEU A 223 3.53 -5.42 -16.72
C LEU A 223 4.98 -5.15 -16.27
N LEU A 224 5.64 -4.16 -16.84
CA LEU A 224 6.95 -3.70 -16.39
C LEU A 224 6.86 -3.11 -14.96
N PRO A 225 8.00 -3.01 -14.23
CA PRO A 225 8.05 -2.41 -12.91
C PRO A 225 7.42 -1.00 -12.86
N ARG A 226 6.81 -0.66 -11.72
CA ARG A 226 6.04 0.60 -11.53
C ARG A 226 6.81 1.86 -11.92
N ASP A 227 8.11 1.91 -11.60
CA ASP A 227 8.95 3.07 -11.93
C ASP A 227 9.16 3.22 -13.44
N VAL A 228 9.29 2.11 -14.16
CA VAL A 228 9.44 2.09 -15.63
C VAL A 228 8.13 2.55 -16.29
N VAL A 229 7.00 1.97 -15.90
CA VAL A 229 5.69 2.34 -16.43
C VAL A 229 5.36 3.80 -16.09
N SER A 230 5.61 4.25 -14.86
CA SER A 230 5.37 5.65 -14.46
C SER A 230 6.19 6.64 -15.27
N LYS A 231 7.48 6.34 -15.50
CA LYS A 231 8.37 7.17 -16.35
C LYS A 231 7.87 7.21 -17.81
N ALA A 232 7.40 6.08 -18.35
CA ALA A 232 6.84 6.02 -19.69
C ALA A 232 5.56 6.87 -19.81
N ILE A 233 4.67 6.79 -18.80
CA ILE A 233 3.45 7.62 -18.75
C ILE A 233 3.80 9.10 -18.67
N PHE A 234 4.69 9.53 -17.78
CA PHE A 234 5.12 10.94 -17.72
C PHE A 234 5.69 11.44 -19.03
N LYS A 235 6.52 10.62 -19.71
CA LYS A 235 7.06 10.95 -21.03
C LYS A 235 5.94 11.11 -22.05
N GLN A 236 4.97 10.18 -22.07
CA GLN A 236 3.85 10.20 -23.00
C GLN A 236 2.93 11.40 -22.77
N MET A 237 2.60 11.70 -21.51
CA MET A 237 1.81 12.88 -21.12
C MET A 237 2.46 14.18 -21.66
N LYS A 238 3.79 14.30 -21.53
CA LYS A 238 4.54 15.46 -22.06
C LYS A 238 4.47 15.52 -23.59
N MET A 239 4.64 14.40 -24.30
CA MET A 239 4.54 14.33 -25.76
C MET A 239 3.14 14.66 -26.25
N ASP A 240 2.12 14.22 -25.54
CA ASP A 240 0.71 14.44 -25.87
C ASP A 240 0.23 15.84 -25.49
N ASN A 241 1.00 16.59 -24.71
CA ASN A 241 0.60 17.85 -24.06
C ASN A 241 -0.71 17.68 -23.27
N ARG A 242 -0.77 16.63 -22.44
CA ARG A 242 -1.91 16.26 -21.59
C ARG A 242 -1.45 15.85 -20.18
N GLU A 243 -2.35 15.98 -19.21
CA GLU A 243 -2.09 15.60 -17.81
C GLU A 243 -2.49 14.16 -17.50
N TYR A 244 -2.89 13.36 -18.50
CA TYR A 244 -3.31 11.98 -18.36
C TYR A 244 -3.00 11.17 -19.63
N VAL A 245 -3.00 9.86 -19.46
CA VAL A 245 -3.08 8.88 -20.55
C VAL A 245 -4.38 8.07 -20.38
N TYR A 246 -4.70 7.19 -21.32
CA TYR A 246 -5.84 6.30 -21.20
C TYR A 246 -5.43 4.90 -20.76
N LEU A 247 -6.25 4.27 -19.93
CA LEU A 247 -6.22 2.86 -19.63
C LEU A 247 -7.48 2.22 -20.22
N ASP A 248 -7.29 1.30 -21.16
CA ASP A 248 -8.34 0.61 -21.88
C ASP A 248 -8.55 -0.80 -21.32
N VAL A 249 -9.73 -1.10 -20.86
CA VAL A 249 -10.21 -2.42 -20.44
C VAL A 249 -11.49 -2.83 -21.18
N THR A 250 -11.94 -2.05 -22.17
CA THR A 250 -13.22 -2.24 -22.87
C THR A 250 -13.28 -3.53 -23.70
N HIS A 251 -12.13 -4.12 -23.99
CA HIS A 251 -12.01 -5.39 -24.69
C HIS A 251 -12.21 -6.62 -23.79
N LEU A 252 -12.29 -6.43 -22.48
CA LEU A 252 -12.55 -7.49 -21.51
C LEU A 252 -14.06 -7.70 -21.33
N ASP A 253 -14.45 -8.88 -20.86
CA ASP A 253 -15.86 -9.19 -20.61
C ASP A 253 -16.45 -8.24 -19.54
N SER A 254 -17.61 -7.67 -19.85
CA SER A 254 -18.22 -6.62 -19.01
C SER A 254 -18.69 -7.16 -17.65
N GLU A 255 -19.20 -8.38 -17.60
CA GLU A 255 -19.68 -8.97 -16.33
C GLU A 255 -18.50 -9.41 -15.47
N TYR A 256 -17.43 -9.89 -16.10
CA TYR A 256 -16.17 -10.15 -15.43
C TYR A 256 -15.59 -8.86 -14.80
N LEU A 257 -15.52 -7.76 -15.55
CA LEU A 257 -15.04 -6.46 -15.03
C LEU A 257 -15.85 -5.98 -13.83
N LYS A 258 -17.18 -6.03 -13.90
CA LYS A 258 -18.06 -5.61 -12.81
C LYS A 258 -17.93 -6.48 -11.57
N SER A 259 -17.72 -7.78 -11.73
CA SER A 259 -17.58 -8.71 -10.61
C SER A 259 -16.19 -8.65 -9.97
N ARG A 260 -15.15 -8.69 -10.81
CA ARG A 260 -13.75 -8.74 -10.37
C ARG A 260 -13.27 -7.42 -9.77
N PHE A 261 -13.69 -6.30 -10.38
CA PHE A 261 -13.31 -4.94 -10.01
C PHE A 261 -14.50 -4.10 -9.57
N SER A 262 -15.40 -4.71 -8.76
CA SER A 262 -16.67 -4.10 -8.38
C SER A 262 -16.50 -2.70 -7.77
N PHE A 263 -15.55 -2.52 -6.87
CA PHE A 263 -15.27 -1.22 -6.26
C PHE A 263 -14.73 -0.21 -7.28
N ILE A 264 -13.74 -0.60 -8.10
CA ILE A 264 -13.19 0.27 -9.15
C ILE A 264 -14.27 0.66 -10.15
N TYR A 265 -15.10 -0.29 -10.58
CA TYR A 265 -16.23 -0.05 -11.49
C TYR A 265 -17.18 0.99 -10.92
N GLU A 266 -17.68 0.77 -9.70
CA GLU A 266 -18.58 1.69 -9.03
C GLU A 266 -17.98 3.09 -8.86
N GLN A 267 -16.71 3.16 -8.42
CA GLN A 267 -16.03 4.43 -8.20
C GLN A 267 -15.75 5.19 -9.50
N CYS A 268 -15.46 4.51 -10.60
CA CYS A 268 -15.34 5.12 -11.91
C CYS A 268 -16.71 5.59 -12.44
N LEU A 269 -17.76 4.79 -12.26
CA LEU A 269 -19.11 5.13 -12.68
C LEU A 269 -19.64 6.39 -11.98
N ILE A 270 -19.42 6.53 -10.65
CA ILE A 270 -19.76 7.72 -9.87
C ILE A 270 -19.04 8.97 -10.42
N ARG A 271 -17.84 8.79 -11.01
CA ARG A 271 -17.04 9.85 -11.65
C ARG A 271 -17.31 10.02 -13.13
N GLY A 272 -18.41 9.43 -13.64
CA GLY A 272 -18.86 9.56 -15.02
C GLY A 272 -18.09 8.73 -16.04
N THR A 273 -17.40 7.65 -15.61
CA THR A 273 -16.65 6.74 -16.49
C THR A 273 -17.17 5.31 -16.35
N ASP A 274 -17.84 4.80 -17.36
CA ASP A 274 -18.23 3.37 -17.44
C ASP A 274 -17.07 2.58 -18.04
N ILE A 275 -16.26 1.93 -17.21
CA ILE A 275 -15.07 1.22 -17.65
C ILE A 275 -15.32 0.07 -18.62
N THR A 276 -16.57 -0.37 -18.77
CA THR A 276 -16.96 -1.38 -19.76
C THR A 276 -17.12 -0.81 -21.17
N LYS A 277 -17.14 0.53 -21.30
CA LYS A 277 -17.37 1.25 -22.57
C LYS A 277 -16.37 2.37 -22.80
N ASP A 278 -15.89 2.97 -21.70
CA ASP A 278 -15.05 4.18 -21.74
C ASP A 278 -13.62 3.87 -21.33
N TYR A 279 -12.68 4.57 -21.92
CA TYR A 279 -11.30 4.53 -21.46
C TYR A 279 -11.13 5.32 -20.16
N ILE A 280 -10.47 4.72 -19.19
CA ILE A 280 -10.18 5.33 -17.91
C ILE A 280 -9.05 6.37 -18.10
N LYS A 281 -9.26 7.62 -17.73
CA LYS A 281 -8.17 8.61 -17.68
C LYS A 281 -7.33 8.34 -16.44
N VAL A 282 -6.02 8.11 -16.62
CA VAL A 282 -5.09 7.80 -15.53
C VAL A 282 -3.83 8.67 -15.60
N ALA A 283 -3.28 8.96 -14.42
CA ALA A 283 -2.00 9.65 -14.28
C ALA A 283 -1.21 9.04 -13.10
N PRO A 284 0.13 9.14 -13.12
CA PRO A 284 0.96 8.69 -11.99
C PRO A 284 0.69 9.53 -10.74
N ALA A 285 0.69 8.87 -9.58
CA ALA A 285 0.52 9.51 -8.29
C ALA A 285 1.43 8.88 -7.24
N GLN A 286 1.80 9.66 -6.22
CA GLN A 286 2.49 9.12 -5.06
C GLN A 286 1.64 7.99 -4.45
N HIS A 287 2.30 6.90 -4.06
CA HIS A 287 1.60 5.72 -3.58
C HIS A 287 2.17 5.15 -2.28
N TYR A 288 3.49 5.02 -2.18
CA TYR A 288 4.14 4.41 -1.03
C TYR A 288 5.41 5.17 -0.64
N PHE A 289 5.65 5.29 0.66
CA PHE A 289 6.89 5.79 1.24
C PHE A 289 7.76 4.59 1.62
N MET A 290 8.90 4.43 0.93
CA MET A 290 9.77 3.26 1.10
C MET A 290 10.87 3.47 2.13
N GLY A 291 11.20 4.71 2.43
CA GLY A 291 12.07 5.08 3.53
C GLY A 291 11.29 5.25 4.83
N GLY A 292 11.98 5.61 5.90
CA GLY A 292 11.33 5.83 7.19
C GLY A 292 12.28 5.80 8.37
N ILE A 293 11.77 5.44 9.54
CA ILE A 293 12.53 5.22 10.75
C ILE A 293 13.38 3.96 10.57
N GLU A 294 14.71 4.07 10.78
CA GLU A 294 15.60 2.91 10.70
C GLU A 294 15.32 1.93 11.84
N VAL A 295 15.10 0.66 11.48
CA VAL A 295 14.83 -0.42 12.43
C VAL A 295 15.72 -1.62 12.16
N ASP A 296 15.91 -2.45 13.17
CA ASP A 296 16.50 -3.79 13.04
C ASP A 296 15.45 -4.85 12.64
N LEU A 297 15.86 -6.11 12.54
CA LEU A 297 14.99 -7.24 12.17
C LEU A 297 13.84 -7.49 13.18
N HIS A 298 13.93 -6.92 14.38
CA HIS A 298 12.90 -6.99 15.42
C HIS A 298 12.08 -5.69 15.51
N SER A 299 12.14 -4.83 14.50
CA SER A 299 11.45 -3.53 14.45
C SER A 299 11.89 -2.53 15.51
N LYS A 300 13.03 -2.75 16.17
CA LYS A 300 13.56 -1.85 17.18
C LYS A 300 14.28 -0.68 16.52
N THR A 301 14.01 0.53 16.99
CA THR A 301 14.67 1.75 16.52
C THR A 301 16.02 2.00 17.23
N SER A 302 16.70 3.07 16.88
CA SER A 302 17.93 3.51 17.59
C SER A 302 17.68 4.00 19.02
N MET A 303 16.42 4.25 19.42
CA MET A 303 16.03 4.64 20.77
C MET A 303 15.52 3.44 21.55
N ASN A 304 15.95 3.26 22.78
CA ASN A 304 15.46 2.19 23.64
C ASN A 304 13.97 2.30 23.90
N ASN A 305 13.27 1.16 23.95
CA ASN A 305 11.82 1.04 24.17
C ASN A 305 10.93 1.70 23.08
N LEU A 306 11.52 2.12 21.96
CA LEU A 306 10.80 2.63 20.81
C LEU A 306 10.98 1.67 19.64
N TYR A 307 9.85 1.27 19.06
CA TYR A 307 9.75 0.41 17.88
C TYR A 307 9.01 1.15 16.77
N ALA A 308 9.27 0.77 15.54
CA ALA A 308 8.51 1.28 14.40
C ALA A 308 8.17 0.13 13.46
N VAL A 309 6.93 0.10 12.97
CA VAL A 309 6.43 -0.96 12.09
C VAL A 309 5.63 -0.38 10.94
N GLY A 310 5.73 -1.03 9.84
CA GLY A 310 4.96 -0.65 8.67
C GLY A 310 5.58 0.52 7.90
N GLU A 311 4.73 1.35 7.20
CA GLU A 311 5.21 2.39 6.27
C GLU A 311 5.91 3.59 6.93
N VAL A 312 5.97 3.64 8.24
CA VAL A 312 6.75 4.64 8.97
C VAL A 312 8.23 4.23 9.11
N SER A 313 8.56 2.93 8.82
CA SER A 313 9.90 2.35 8.94
C SER A 313 10.41 1.75 7.64
#